data_c736accf3edeec08e32566cdbc4d3515
#
_entry.id   c736accf3edeec08e32566cdbc4d3515
#
_cell.length_a   1.000
_cell.length_b   1.000
_cell.length_c   1.000
_cell.angle_alpha   90.00
_cell.angle_beta   90.00
_cell.angle_gamma   90.00
#
_symmetry.space_group_name_H-M   'P 1'
#
loop_
_entity.id
_entity.type
_entity.pdbx_description
1 polymer ?
#
loop_
_entity_poly.entity_id
_entity_poly.type
_entity_poly.pdbx_seq_one_letter_code
_entity_poly.pdbx_strand_id
1 'polypeptide(L)'
;MLATGLKMVPRMTSQRSLVLVATLAVATAFGTAPVLAAKKTQQEPPQALSGPAMLAVVSIRDQRISVYDAHGGAIRARVSSGQTEYETPVGVYSILQKNRDHYSNLYDDAQMPFMQRLTWSGIALHAGALPGYPASHGCVRLPHAFAEQIFPLSKIGTRVIVARDDVAPIEISHSKLWKPTVPAAKPVATPIAFEQNENADPIEIPYRPDLTNWPERKALLEQLMPDAKAKTADAEALAPAAEELKKTVKTKTSAKAKTSKAVKSAERAKAKADSWNEAATRAVQKAKTDGARKRAEKNASQAATAVTKAQERLTKAQEEDAAAEAELKTATDAYNEAEGKRAAAAATALDARGKTLPVSVFVSLQTQRVYVRQGHEQVLEAPVTIANPEVPIGTHVFTAVDYMGSGDDVRWFATTLRPRAADDFDDSYYGRRKKHSSSAAPPPTEIGPVTAALDRITFSPEVQARVSQYVWPGSSLIISDEAASKETGNATDFVVLISGEPQGGIKSRPKQQPDRYYYDDYYYSDRYYYNDRYYERRRRPSSPSFFSFW
;
A
#
# COMPACT_ATOMS: atom_id res chain seq x y z
N MET A 1 0.71 65.42 55.09
CA MET A 1 -0.40 66.37 54.85
C MET A 1 -1.57 65.56 54.33
N LEU A 2 -2.51 65.37 55.19
CA LEU A 2 -3.96 65.60 55.08
C LEU A 2 -4.65 64.70 54.08
N ALA A 3 -5.41 63.79 54.49
CA ALA A 3 -6.60 63.69 55.36
C ALA A 3 -7.86 63.36 54.56
N THR A 4 -8.46 62.26 55.01
CA THR A 4 -9.92 62.07 55.35
C THR A 4 -10.91 62.05 54.14
N GLY A 5 -11.75 61.02 54.11
CA GLY A 5 -13.01 60.90 54.83
C GLY A 5 -13.87 59.70 54.33
N LEU A 6 -14.05 58.85 55.17
CA LEU A 6 -15.14 58.07 55.69
C LEU A 6 -16.56 58.64 55.43
N LYS A 7 -17.52 57.80 54.92
CA LYS A 7 -18.88 57.77 55.46
C LYS A 7 -19.65 56.48 55.15
N MET A 8 -20.22 56.02 56.17
CA MET A 8 -20.94 54.80 56.54
C MET A 8 -22.47 54.95 56.40
N VAL A 9 -23.19 53.81 56.01
CA VAL A 9 -24.46 53.26 56.61
C VAL A 9 -25.79 53.99 56.26
N PRO A 10 -27.05 53.39 56.38
CA PRO A 10 -27.42 52.03 56.78
C PRO A 10 -28.59 51.37 55.97
N ARG A 11 -28.78 50.06 56.26
CA ARG A 11 -30.01 49.24 56.45
C ARG A 11 -31.38 49.79 56.05
N MET A 12 -32.18 48.92 55.36
CA MET A 12 -33.54 48.63 55.90
C MET A 12 -34.07 47.30 55.41
N THR A 13 -34.55 46.50 56.28
CA THR A 13 -35.29 45.25 56.23
C THR A 13 -36.73 45.45 55.79
N SER A 14 -37.31 44.49 55.03
CA SER A 14 -38.78 44.30 55.08
C SER A 14 -39.12 42.84 54.81
N GLN A 15 -39.62 42.17 55.83
CA GLN A 15 -40.39 40.92 55.78
C GLN A 15 -41.82 41.21 55.29
N ARG A 16 -42.40 40.29 54.51
CA ARG A 16 -43.86 39.95 54.49
C ARG A 16 -44.00 38.61 53.76
N SER A 17 -44.25 37.57 54.50
CA SER A 17 -45.54 36.91 54.86
C SER A 17 -46.22 36.11 53.74
N LEU A 18 -46.27 34.82 54.05
CA LEU A 18 -47.08 33.70 53.50
C LEU A 18 -48.44 34.06 52.91
N VAL A 19 -48.79 33.39 51.82
CA VAL A 19 -50.14 32.81 51.59
C VAL A 19 -49.97 31.44 50.97
N LEU A 20 -50.52 30.43 51.65
CA LEU A 20 -50.64 29.02 51.24
C LEU A 20 -51.95 28.89 50.45
N VAL A 21 -51.90 28.43 49.22
CA VAL A 21 -53.09 27.96 48.51
C VAL A 21 -52.80 26.56 47.99
N ALA A 22 -53.45 25.59 48.62
CA ALA A 22 -53.46 24.19 48.17
C ALA A 22 -54.50 24.02 47.04
N THR A 23 -54.04 23.67 45.88
CA THR A 23 -54.90 23.12 44.82
C THR A 23 -54.48 21.71 44.46
N LEU A 24 -55.40 20.80 44.75
CA LEU A 24 -55.31 19.37 44.44
C LEU A 24 -55.52 19.21 42.92
N ALA A 25 -54.49 18.76 42.18
CA ALA A 25 -54.61 18.36 40.78
C ALA A 25 -54.25 16.89 40.62
N VAL A 26 -55.19 16.12 40.17
CA VAL A 26 -55.09 14.70 39.81
C VAL A 26 -54.15 14.56 38.64
N ALA A 27 -53.00 13.93 38.85
CA ALA A 27 -52.05 13.63 37.77
C ALA A 27 -52.34 12.25 37.20
N THR A 28 -52.78 12.21 35.94
CA THR A 28 -52.79 11.01 35.11
C THR A 28 -51.37 10.65 34.72
N ALA A 29 -50.92 9.49 35.18
CA ALA A 29 -49.61 8.94 34.87
C ALA A 29 -49.53 8.49 33.42
N PHE A 30 -48.91 9.30 32.56
CA PHE A 30 -48.33 8.84 31.29
C PHE A 30 -46.86 8.50 31.56
N GLY A 31 -46.56 7.20 31.52
CA GLY A 31 -45.19 6.71 31.68
C GLY A 31 -44.35 7.13 30.47
N THR A 32 -43.49 8.13 30.66
CA THR A 32 -42.37 8.42 29.76
C THR A 32 -41.19 7.55 30.17
N ALA A 33 -40.89 6.53 29.35
CA ALA A 33 -39.64 5.80 29.46
C ALA A 33 -38.46 6.78 29.33
N PRO A 34 -37.41 6.67 30.18
CA PRO A 34 -36.24 7.53 30.01
C PRO A 34 -35.53 7.14 28.71
N VAL A 35 -35.51 8.05 27.74
CA VAL A 35 -34.59 7.98 26.60
C VAL A 35 -33.19 8.04 27.18
N LEU A 36 -32.51 6.92 27.19
CA LEU A 36 -31.08 6.82 27.47
C LEU A 36 -30.35 7.68 26.43
N ALA A 37 -30.04 8.91 26.79
CA ALA A 37 -29.17 9.76 26.01
C ALA A 37 -27.82 9.02 25.85
N ALA A 38 -27.54 8.61 24.62
CA ALA A 38 -26.25 8.06 24.26
C ALA A 38 -25.16 9.03 24.73
N LYS A 39 -24.36 8.60 25.69
CA LYS A 39 -23.21 9.34 26.20
C LYS A 39 -22.32 9.63 25.01
N LYS A 40 -22.31 10.88 24.51
CA LYS A 40 -21.32 11.37 23.57
C LYS A 40 -19.95 11.05 24.19
N THR A 41 -19.26 10.07 23.63
CA THR A 41 -17.87 9.76 23.99
C THR A 41 -17.10 11.05 23.74
N GLN A 42 -16.65 11.71 24.80
CA GLN A 42 -15.72 12.83 24.68
C GLN A 42 -14.49 12.29 23.96
N GLN A 43 -14.33 12.70 22.72
CA GLN A 43 -13.11 12.51 21.95
C GLN A 43 -12.05 13.36 22.67
N GLU A 44 -11.04 12.69 23.26
CA GLU A 44 -9.86 13.40 23.75
C GLU A 44 -9.34 14.30 22.62
N PRO A 45 -8.92 15.55 22.94
CA PRO A 45 -8.35 16.42 21.92
C PRO A 45 -7.17 15.70 21.25
N PRO A 46 -7.01 15.82 19.93
CA PRO A 46 -5.96 15.14 19.20
C PRO A 46 -4.61 15.55 19.80
N GLN A 47 -3.91 14.60 20.39
CA GLN A 47 -2.52 14.78 20.80
C GLN A 47 -1.72 15.01 19.51
N ALA A 48 -0.82 15.98 19.52
CA ALA A 48 0.03 16.26 18.38
C ALA A 48 1.40 15.57 18.58
N LEU A 49 1.93 15.00 17.51
CA LEU A 49 3.33 14.58 17.49
C LEU A 49 4.22 15.81 17.31
N SER A 50 5.39 15.81 17.91
CA SER A 50 6.40 16.88 17.74
C SER A 50 7.24 16.73 16.47
N GLY A 51 7.06 15.64 15.73
CA GLY A 51 7.79 15.32 14.51
C GLY A 51 7.11 14.27 13.63
N PRO A 52 7.80 13.77 12.62
CA PRO A 52 7.28 12.70 11.76
C PRO A 52 7.04 11.41 12.56
N ALA A 53 6.06 10.63 12.10
CA ALA A 53 5.80 9.30 12.67
C ALA A 53 6.95 8.35 12.32
N MET A 54 7.57 7.78 13.34
CA MET A 54 8.69 6.84 13.18
C MET A 54 8.25 5.39 13.30
N LEU A 55 7.23 5.14 14.12
CA LEU A 55 6.74 3.80 14.43
C LEU A 55 5.25 3.84 14.73
N ALA A 56 4.50 2.85 14.26
CA ALA A 56 3.12 2.59 14.67
C ALA A 56 2.99 1.19 15.28
N VAL A 57 2.25 1.07 16.38
CA VAL A 57 1.88 -0.20 17.01
C VAL A 57 0.37 -0.34 16.98
N VAL A 58 -0.13 -1.43 16.40
CA VAL A 58 -1.54 -1.80 16.34
C VAL A 58 -1.76 -2.96 17.29
N SER A 59 -2.55 -2.76 18.36
CA SER A 59 -2.99 -3.82 19.25
C SER A 59 -4.30 -4.43 18.75
N ILE A 60 -4.26 -5.74 18.45
CA ILE A 60 -5.45 -6.46 18.01
C ILE A 60 -6.40 -6.69 19.19
N ARG A 61 -5.89 -7.01 20.38
CA ARG A 61 -6.71 -7.26 21.58
C ARG A 61 -7.41 -5.97 22.06
N ASP A 62 -6.70 -4.85 22.06
CA ASP A 62 -7.24 -3.58 22.57
C ASP A 62 -7.98 -2.78 21.49
N GLN A 63 -7.91 -3.23 20.22
CA GLN A 63 -8.46 -2.52 19.06
C GLN A 63 -8.01 -1.07 19.04
N ARG A 64 -6.70 -0.85 19.10
CA ARG A 64 -6.06 0.45 19.21
C ARG A 64 -4.83 0.55 18.34
N ILE A 65 -4.54 1.72 17.87
CA ILE A 65 -3.26 2.10 17.27
C ILE A 65 -2.59 3.18 18.10
N SER A 66 -1.29 3.06 18.30
CA SER A 66 -0.41 4.05 18.92
C SER A 66 0.66 4.42 17.88
N VAL A 67 0.80 5.71 17.56
CA VAL A 67 1.81 6.22 16.61
C VAL A 67 2.79 7.07 17.38
N TYR A 68 4.08 6.78 17.23
CA TYR A 68 5.18 7.39 17.99
C TYR A 68 6.08 8.21 17.08
N ASP A 69 6.52 9.37 17.61
CA ASP A 69 7.57 10.19 16.99
C ASP A 69 8.97 9.87 17.53
N ALA A 70 9.98 10.59 17.04
CA ALA A 70 11.38 10.40 17.43
C ALA A 70 11.67 10.77 18.91
N HIS A 71 10.80 11.54 19.55
CA HIS A 71 10.96 12.00 20.93
C HIS A 71 10.16 11.18 21.94
N GLY A 72 9.49 10.09 21.47
CA GLY A 72 8.63 9.26 22.31
C GLY A 72 7.23 9.84 22.52
N GLY A 73 6.91 10.96 21.88
CA GLY A 73 5.54 11.48 21.80
C GLY A 73 4.64 10.45 21.10
N ALA A 74 3.39 10.32 21.57
CA ALA A 74 2.47 9.35 21.03
C ALA A 74 1.07 9.90 20.83
N ILE A 75 0.48 9.60 19.68
CA ILE A 75 -0.96 9.79 19.42
C ILE A 75 -1.63 8.43 19.29
N ARG A 76 -2.87 8.33 19.77
CA ARG A 76 -3.59 7.07 19.87
C ARG A 76 -5.01 7.18 19.35
N ALA A 77 -5.50 6.10 18.72
CA ALA A 77 -6.88 6.00 18.30
C ALA A 77 -7.41 4.58 18.45
N ARG A 78 -8.74 4.45 18.51
CA ARG A 78 -9.40 3.15 18.34
C ARG A 78 -9.31 2.71 16.89
N VAL A 79 -9.29 1.40 16.67
CA VAL A 79 -9.30 0.80 15.33
C VAL A 79 -10.39 -0.27 15.23
N SER A 80 -10.62 -0.77 14.01
CA SER A 80 -11.35 -2.00 13.76
C SER A 80 -10.51 -2.85 12.82
N SER A 81 -9.91 -3.91 13.36
CA SER A 81 -9.07 -4.86 12.63
C SER A 81 -9.89 -5.91 11.88
N GLY A 82 -9.22 -6.88 11.29
CA GLY A 82 -9.85 -8.03 10.61
C GLY A 82 -10.71 -8.86 11.55
N GLN A 83 -11.89 -9.27 11.06
CA GLN A 83 -12.80 -10.17 11.78
C GLN A 83 -12.31 -11.63 11.72
N THR A 84 -12.99 -12.54 12.41
CA THR A 84 -12.74 -13.99 12.35
C THR A 84 -12.72 -14.48 10.90
N GLU A 85 -11.77 -15.33 10.54
CA GLU A 85 -11.42 -15.84 9.21
C GLU A 85 -10.73 -14.81 8.29
N TYR A 86 -10.69 -13.54 8.68
CA TYR A 86 -10.02 -12.45 7.98
C TYR A 86 -9.16 -11.63 8.94
N GLU A 87 -8.56 -12.27 9.91
CA GLU A 87 -7.78 -11.61 10.95
C GLU A 87 -6.65 -10.78 10.32
N THR A 88 -6.38 -9.63 10.92
CA THR A 88 -5.17 -8.88 10.60
C THR A 88 -3.97 -9.65 11.15
N PRO A 89 -3.05 -10.11 10.30
CA PRO A 89 -1.95 -10.94 10.78
C PRO A 89 -1.02 -10.18 11.73
N VAL A 90 -0.70 -10.82 12.85
CA VAL A 90 0.31 -10.31 13.79
C VAL A 90 1.70 -10.40 13.17
N GLY A 91 2.45 -9.31 13.22
CA GLY A 91 3.77 -9.28 12.59
C GLY A 91 4.37 -7.88 12.48
N VAL A 92 5.50 -7.83 11.81
CA VAL A 92 6.27 -6.60 11.55
C VAL A 92 6.13 -6.24 10.07
N TYR A 93 5.78 -5.00 9.81
CA TYR A 93 5.53 -4.44 8.48
C TYR A 93 6.21 -3.08 8.31
N SER A 94 6.15 -2.57 7.10
CA SER A 94 6.40 -1.15 6.79
C SER A 94 5.33 -0.61 5.85
N ILE A 95 5.16 0.70 5.81
CA ILE A 95 4.28 1.33 4.84
C ILE A 95 4.92 1.23 3.46
N LEU A 96 4.24 0.59 2.51
CA LEU A 96 4.73 0.32 1.16
C LEU A 96 4.25 1.36 0.16
N GLN A 97 3.01 1.82 0.33
CA GLN A 97 2.32 2.73 -0.57
C GLN A 97 1.35 3.59 0.23
N LYS A 98 1.14 4.83 -0.23
CA LYS A 98 0.15 5.74 0.35
C LYS A 98 -0.71 6.30 -0.77
N ASN A 99 -2.02 6.31 -0.58
CA ASN A 99 -2.97 6.91 -1.51
C ASN A 99 -4.11 7.57 -0.72
N ARG A 100 -4.38 8.85 -1.01
CA ARG A 100 -5.41 9.62 -0.30
C ARG A 100 -6.82 9.14 -0.64
N ASP A 101 -7.06 8.81 -1.89
CA ASP A 101 -8.39 8.48 -2.45
C ASP A 101 -8.39 7.09 -3.11
N HIS A 102 -8.08 6.07 -2.30
CA HIS A 102 -7.99 4.68 -2.77
C HIS A 102 -9.35 3.97 -2.73
N TYR A 103 -9.58 3.12 -3.74
CA TYR A 103 -10.70 2.18 -3.80
C TYR A 103 -10.16 0.75 -3.85
N SER A 104 -10.80 -0.14 -3.11
CA SER A 104 -10.41 -1.55 -3.09
C SER A 104 -10.68 -2.20 -4.44
N ASN A 105 -9.66 -2.79 -5.04
CA ASN A 105 -9.83 -3.66 -6.21
C ASN A 105 -10.18 -5.12 -5.85
N LEU A 106 -10.35 -5.41 -4.56
CA LEU A 106 -10.65 -6.74 -4.01
C LEU A 106 -12.06 -6.88 -3.48
N TYR A 107 -12.65 -5.78 -3.01
CA TYR A 107 -13.93 -5.76 -2.29
C TYR A 107 -14.80 -4.63 -2.83
N ASP A 108 -15.60 -4.90 -3.87
CA ASP A 108 -16.70 -4.09 -4.40
C ASP A 108 -16.43 -2.57 -4.45
N ASP A 109 -15.25 -2.16 -4.94
CA ASP A 109 -14.82 -0.75 -4.97
C ASP A 109 -14.99 -0.02 -3.63
N ALA A 110 -14.83 -0.73 -2.50
CA ALA A 110 -14.94 -0.14 -1.18
C ALA A 110 -13.95 1.02 -1.02
N GLN A 111 -14.44 2.17 -0.61
CA GLN A 111 -13.62 3.36 -0.40
C GLN A 111 -12.68 3.18 0.78
N MET A 112 -11.41 3.46 0.58
CA MET A 112 -10.32 3.35 1.57
C MET A 112 -9.55 4.69 1.65
N PRO A 113 -10.15 5.76 2.22
CA PRO A 113 -9.49 7.06 2.30
C PRO A 113 -8.22 7.00 3.15
N PHE A 114 -7.21 7.77 2.78
CA PHE A 114 -5.91 7.84 3.47
C PHE A 114 -5.23 6.46 3.60
N MET A 115 -5.35 5.63 2.58
CA MET A 115 -4.80 4.28 2.54
C MET A 115 -3.27 4.31 2.69
N GLN A 116 -2.76 3.47 3.59
CA GLN A 116 -1.35 3.20 3.83
C GLN A 116 -1.16 1.68 3.77
N ARG A 117 -0.62 1.19 2.67
CA ARG A 117 -0.49 -0.23 2.37
C ARG A 117 0.62 -0.88 3.17
N LEU A 118 0.35 -2.05 3.75
CA LEU A 118 1.32 -2.85 4.50
C LEU A 118 1.78 -4.11 3.75
N THR A 119 0.89 -4.69 2.91
CA THR A 119 1.20 -5.87 2.09
C THR A 119 0.59 -5.74 0.71
N TRP A 120 1.20 -6.39 -0.28
CA TRP A 120 0.60 -6.46 -1.63
C TRP A 120 -0.59 -7.43 -1.69
N SER A 121 -0.70 -8.35 -0.73
CA SER A 121 -1.90 -9.20 -0.55
C SER A 121 -3.15 -8.43 -0.12
N GLY A 122 -3.02 -7.15 0.28
CA GLY A 122 -4.16 -6.25 0.49
C GLY A 122 -4.37 -5.73 1.90
N ILE A 123 -3.45 -5.96 2.84
CA ILE A 123 -3.52 -5.39 4.19
C ILE A 123 -3.07 -3.91 4.16
N ALA A 124 -3.86 -3.03 4.75
CA ALA A 124 -3.58 -1.60 4.82
C ALA A 124 -4.20 -0.95 6.07
N LEU A 125 -3.66 0.21 6.46
CA LEU A 125 -4.32 1.16 7.35
C LEU A 125 -5.13 2.13 6.49
N HIS A 126 -6.39 2.44 6.84
CA HIS A 126 -7.21 3.41 6.12
C HIS A 126 -8.36 3.94 6.97
N ALA A 127 -8.93 5.08 6.61
CA ALA A 127 -10.15 5.56 7.26
C ALA A 127 -11.34 4.64 6.97
N GLY A 128 -12.15 4.35 8.00
CA GLY A 128 -13.33 3.51 7.82
C GLY A 128 -14.26 3.50 9.02
N ALA A 129 -15.38 2.80 8.91
CA ALA A 129 -16.34 2.63 10.00
C ALA A 129 -15.74 1.78 11.12
N LEU A 130 -15.93 2.24 12.37
CA LEU A 130 -15.48 1.58 13.58
C LEU A 130 -16.70 1.12 14.41
N PRO A 131 -17.19 -0.11 14.23
CA PRO A 131 -18.34 -0.61 14.99
C PRO A 131 -18.00 -0.89 16.47
N GLY A 132 -16.72 -0.82 16.85
CA GLY A 132 -16.23 -1.08 18.21
C GLY A 132 -15.74 -2.50 18.43
N TYR A 133 -15.70 -3.30 17.37
CA TYR A 133 -15.16 -4.66 17.31
C TYR A 133 -14.46 -4.89 15.97
N PRO A 134 -13.66 -5.95 15.80
CA PRO A 134 -13.06 -6.33 14.53
C PRO A 134 -14.13 -6.63 13.48
N ALA A 135 -14.09 -5.93 12.33
CA ALA A 135 -15.13 -6.03 11.30
C ALA A 135 -14.60 -5.86 9.87
N SER A 136 -13.28 -5.84 9.67
CA SER A 136 -12.68 -5.73 8.35
C SER A 136 -12.34 -7.11 7.76
N HIS A 137 -11.89 -7.13 6.51
CA HIS A 137 -11.34 -8.32 5.86
C HIS A 137 -9.80 -8.32 5.90
N GLY A 138 -9.21 -7.93 7.03
CA GLY A 138 -7.77 -7.92 7.26
C GLY A 138 -7.16 -6.52 7.40
N CYS A 139 -7.72 -5.50 6.79
CA CYS A 139 -7.26 -4.11 6.96
C CYS A 139 -7.51 -3.59 8.39
N VAL A 140 -6.78 -2.57 8.78
CA VAL A 140 -6.98 -1.83 10.03
C VAL A 140 -7.72 -0.54 9.70
N ARG A 141 -8.99 -0.45 10.09
CA ARG A 141 -9.81 0.75 9.93
C ARG A 141 -9.51 1.75 11.03
N LEU A 142 -9.33 3.00 10.67
CA LEU A 142 -9.03 4.13 11.53
C LEU A 142 -10.20 5.13 11.55
N PRO A 143 -10.36 5.94 12.62
CA PRO A 143 -11.21 7.12 12.57
C PRO A 143 -10.74 8.05 11.46
N HIS A 144 -11.67 8.65 10.71
CA HIS A 144 -11.32 9.49 9.56
C HIS A 144 -10.34 10.63 9.92
N ALA A 145 -10.65 11.39 10.98
CA ALA A 145 -9.79 12.48 11.46
C ALA A 145 -8.38 12.00 11.86
N PHE A 146 -8.27 10.81 12.45
CA PHE A 146 -6.98 10.24 12.81
C PHE A 146 -6.20 9.77 11.59
N ALA A 147 -6.86 9.10 10.63
CA ALA A 147 -6.24 8.69 9.38
C ALA A 147 -5.72 9.91 8.60
N GLU A 148 -6.51 10.98 8.52
CA GLU A 148 -6.11 12.25 7.93
C GLU A 148 -4.92 12.88 8.64
N GLN A 149 -4.89 12.87 9.98
CA GLN A 149 -3.82 13.40 10.80
C GLN A 149 -2.49 12.64 10.59
N ILE A 150 -2.51 11.31 10.59
CA ILE A 150 -1.27 10.51 10.49
C ILE A 150 -0.77 10.39 9.04
N PHE A 151 -1.63 10.59 8.05
CA PHE A 151 -1.25 10.43 6.64
C PHE A 151 -0.07 11.33 6.23
N PRO A 152 -0.02 12.65 6.49
CA PRO A 152 1.14 13.47 6.17
C PRO A 152 2.36 13.19 7.06
N LEU A 153 2.16 12.68 8.28
CA LEU A 153 3.25 12.45 9.24
C LEU A 153 4.01 11.14 8.97
N SER A 154 3.34 10.13 8.46
CA SER A 154 3.95 8.85 8.08
C SER A 154 4.65 8.96 6.73
N LYS A 155 5.68 8.14 6.52
CA LYS A 155 6.42 8.02 5.26
C LYS A 155 6.41 6.56 4.80
N ILE A 156 6.73 6.34 3.53
CA ILE A 156 7.04 5.00 3.06
C ILE A 156 8.28 4.51 3.77
N GLY A 157 8.24 3.24 4.21
CA GLY A 157 9.24 2.68 5.11
C GLY A 157 8.95 2.91 6.59
N THR A 158 7.98 3.77 6.99
CA THR A 158 7.57 3.88 8.40
C THR A 158 7.17 2.50 8.92
N ARG A 159 7.78 2.09 10.03
CA ARG A 159 7.58 0.77 10.62
C ARG A 159 6.20 0.66 11.25
N VAL A 160 5.50 -0.44 10.96
CA VAL A 160 4.20 -0.78 11.54
C VAL A 160 4.28 -2.16 12.17
N ILE A 161 4.01 -2.22 13.47
CA ILE A 161 3.97 -3.46 14.24
C ILE A 161 2.49 -3.77 14.51
N VAL A 162 2.03 -4.92 14.07
CA VAL A 162 0.74 -5.47 14.47
C VAL A 162 1.01 -6.48 15.56
N ALA A 163 0.58 -6.18 16.77
CA ALA A 163 0.80 -7.02 17.94
C ALA A 163 -0.53 -7.48 18.54
N ARG A 164 -0.52 -8.56 19.30
CA ARG A 164 -1.70 -9.00 20.05
C ARG A 164 -2.06 -7.96 21.10
N ASP A 165 -1.11 -7.62 21.95
CA ASP A 165 -1.25 -6.67 23.05
C ASP A 165 -0.65 -5.32 22.67
N ASP A 166 -1.16 -4.22 23.28
CA ASP A 166 -0.53 -2.92 23.15
C ASP A 166 0.80 -2.89 23.92
N VAL A 167 1.83 -2.30 23.31
CA VAL A 167 3.16 -2.19 23.88
C VAL A 167 3.81 -0.87 23.47
N ALA A 168 4.36 -0.14 24.42
CA ALA A 168 5.10 1.08 24.14
C ALA A 168 6.57 0.77 23.84
N PRO A 169 7.16 1.42 22.85
CA PRO A 169 8.60 1.37 22.62
C PRO A 169 9.35 1.98 23.81
N ILE A 170 10.56 1.49 24.05
CA ILE A 170 11.50 2.07 25.01
C ILE A 170 12.77 2.51 24.31
N GLU A 171 13.41 3.55 24.85
CA GLU A 171 14.76 3.92 24.41
C GLU A 171 15.76 2.87 24.88
N ILE A 172 16.67 2.49 23.99
CA ILE A 172 17.73 1.52 24.27
C ILE A 172 19.06 1.97 23.68
N SER A 173 20.14 1.73 24.44
CA SER A 173 21.51 1.82 23.97
C SER A 173 22.20 0.48 24.16
N HIS A 174 22.83 -0.05 23.11
CA HIS A 174 23.51 -1.34 23.14
C HIS A 174 24.66 -1.38 22.16
N SER A 175 25.75 -2.05 22.50
CA SER A 175 26.97 -2.12 21.69
C SER A 175 26.80 -2.82 20.34
N LYS A 176 25.76 -3.64 20.19
CA LYS A 176 25.42 -4.34 18.94
C LYS A 176 24.53 -3.51 17.99
N LEU A 177 23.95 -2.41 18.46
CA LEU A 177 23.22 -1.49 17.61
C LEU A 177 24.21 -0.61 16.85
N TRP A 178 23.93 -0.44 15.57
CA TRP A 178 24.83 0.30 14.68
C TRP A 178 24.82 1.79 14.96
N LYS A 179 26.01 2.36 14.85
CA LYS A 179 26.25 3.79 14.84
C LYS A 179 26.56 4.25 13.41
N PRO A 180 26.25 5.49 13.05
CA PRO A 180 26.58 6.03 11.74
C PRO A 180 28.07 6.11 11.43
N THR A 181 28.93 6.05 12.44
CA THR A 181 30.39 6.07 12.30
C THR A 181 30.93 4.69 12.04
N VAL A 182 31.77 4.54 11.02
CA VAL A 182 32.53 3.30 10.78
C VAL A 182 33.70 3.27 11.75
N PRO A 183 33.90 2.20 12.54
CA PRO A 183 35.18 1.94 13.15
C PRO A 183 36.26 1.92 12.06
N ALA A 184 37.43 2.52 12.30
CA ALA A 184 38.54 2.59 11.35
C ALA A 184 39.15 1.19 11.08
N ALA A 185 38.36 0.29 10.54
CA ALA A 185 38.81 -0.99 10.04
C ALA A 185 39.28 -0.78 8.60
N LYS A 186 40.56 -1.02 8.35
CA LYS A 186 41.11 -1.06 6.99
C LYS A 186 40.20 -1.95 6.14
N PRO A 187 39.77 -1.53 4.95
CA PRO A 187 38.99 -2.38 4.08
C PRO A 187 39.82 -3.61 3.71
N VAL A 188 39.45 -4.75 4.23
CA VAL A 188 39.89 -6.01 3.66
C VAL A 188 39.00 -6.21 2.44
N ALA A 189 39.54 -5.92 1.27
CA ALA A 189 38.95 -6.24 0.00
C ALA A 189 39.03 -7.75 -0.22
N THR A 190 38.25 -8.50 0.52
CA THR A 190 38.02 -9.91 0.23
C THR A 190 36.57 -10.02 -0.26
N PRO A 191 36.32 -10.54 -1.46
CA PRO A 191 35.00 -10.92 -1.85
C PRO A 191 34.47 -11.87 -0.79
N ILE A 192 33.32 -11.57 -0.19
CA ILE A 192 32.66 -12.56 0.66
C ILE A 192 32.23 -13.66 -0.31
N ALA A 193 32.94 -14.78 -0.28
CA ALA A 193 32.49 -15.98 -0.95
C ALA A 193 31.24 -16.44 -0.22
N PHE A 194 30.09 -16.11 -0.82
CA PHE A 194 28.84 -16.74 -0.43
C PHE A 194 28.95 -18.21 -0.80
N GLU A 195 28.69 -19.11 0.14
CA GLU A 195 28.38 -20.48 -0.22
C GLU A 195 27.14 -20.39 -1.13
N GLN A 196 27.40 -20.60 -2.39
CA GLN A 196 26.47 -20.41 -3.49
C GLN A 196 25.33 -21.43 -3.34
N ASN A 197 24.13 -20.95 -3.30
CA ASN A 197 23.06 -21.64 -3.97
C ASN A 197 23.42 -21.60 -5.46
N GLU A 198 23.74 -22.73 -6.08
CA GLU A 198 24.45 -22.90 -7.36
C GLU A 198 23.81 -22.22 -8.59
N ASN A 199 22.77 -21.41 -8.41
CA ASN A 199 22.02 -20.73 -9.48
C ASN A 199 21.74 -19.24 -9.22
N ALA A 200 22.40 -18.57 -8.31
CA ALA A 200 22.23 -17.14 -8.12
C ALA A 200 23.56 -16.42 -8.38
N ASP A 201 23.57 -15.51 -9.35
CA ASP A 201 24.71 -14.61 -9.56
C ASP A 201 25.04 -13.87 -8.25
N PRO A 202 26.33 -13.75 -7.90
CA PRO A 202 26.74 -13.04 -6.69
C PRO A 202 26.30 -11.58 -6.80
N ILE A 203 25.49 -11.12 -5.85
CA ILE A 203 25.12 -9.71 -5.76
C ILE A 203 26.34 -8.94 -5.26
N GLU A 204 27.11 -8.36 -6.17
CA GLU A 204 28.16 -7.41 -5.84
C GLU A 204 27.54 -6.11 -5.35
N ILE A 205 27.69 -5.87 -4.06
CA ILE A 205 27.30 -4.59 -3.46
C ILE A 205 28.49 -3.65 -3.63
N PRO A 206 28.30 -2.50 -4.30
CA PRO A 206 29.37 -1.53 -4.41
C PRO A 206 29.77 -1.04 -3.01
N TYR A 207 31.01 -1.40 -2.62
CA TYR A 207 31.65 -0.86 -1.43
C TYR A 207 31.87 0.65 -1.63
N ARG A 208 31.37 1.46 -0.69
CA ARG A 208 31.59 2.91 -0.67
C ARG A 208 32.48 3.28 0.52
N PRO A 209 33.80 3.26 0.36
CA PRO A 209 34.75 3.57 1.43
C PRO A 209 34.72 5.02 1.91
N ASP A 210 34.09 5.86 1.13
CA ASP A 210 34.03 7.31 1.27
C ASP A 210 32.92 7.82 2.22
N LEU A 211 32.01 6.94 2.67
CA LEU A 211 30.90 7.32 3.55
C LEU A 211 31.19 6.96 5.02
N THR A 212 32.29 7.44 5.55
CA THR A 212 32.76 7.03 6.87
C THR A 212 32.26 7.89 8.04
N ASN A 213 31.72 9.07 7.78
CA ASN A 213 31.23 9.97 8.81
C ASN A 213 29.85 10.58 8.49
N TRP A 214 29.17 11.08 9.51
CA TRP A 214 27.82 11.65 9.37
C TRP A 214 27.74 12.89 8.48
N PRO A 215 28.66 13.88 8.57
CA PRO A 215 28.64 15.03 7.67
C PRO A 215 28.68 14.63 6.18
N GLU A 216 29.50 13.66 5.83
CA GLU A 216 29.59 13.15 4.44
C GLU A 216 28.29 12.45 4.01
N ARG A 217 27.68 11.66 4.90
CA ARG A 217 26.39 11.02 4.62
C ARG A 217 25.26 12.03 4.47
N LYS A 218 25.24 13.05 5.31
CA LYS A 218 24.26 14.12 5.21
C LYS A 218 24.41 14.86 3.87
N ALA A 219 25.64 15.20 3.51
CA ALA A 219 25.96 15.81 2.23
C ALA A 219 25.55 14.92 1.05
N LEU A 220 25.80 13.61 1.14
CA LEU A 220 25.34 12.66 0.13
C LEU A 220 23.82 12.62 0.03
N LEU A 221 23.08 12.57 1.13
CA LEU A 221 21.63 12.58 1.13
C LEU A 221 21.09 13.89 0.55
N GLU A 222 21.72 15.02 0.87
CA GLU A 222 21.37 16.33 0.30
C GLU A 222 21.59 16.38 -1.23
N GLN A 223 22.49 15.57 -1.77
CA GLN A 223 22.68 15.39 -3.22
C GLN A 223 21.73 14.35 -3.83
N LEU A 224 21.52 13.21 -3.15
CA LEU A 224 20.69 12.13 -3.66
C LEU A 224 19.19 12.48 -3.69
N MET A 225 18.71 13.26 -2.72
CA MET A 225 17.29 13.62 -2.67
C MET A 225 16.83 14.48 -3.86
N PRO A 226 17.53 15.55 -4.26
CA PRO A 226 17.21 16.31 -5.47
C PRO A 226 17.30 15.45 -6.74
N ASP A 227 18.34 14.59 -6.85
CA ASP A 227 18.52 13.70 -8.00
C ASP A 227 17.35 12.71 -8.12
N ALA A 228 16.97 12.06 -7.01
CA ALA A 228 15.82 11.16 -6.97
C ALA A 228 14.50 11.88 -7.33
N LYS A 229 14.35 13.13 -6.89
CA LYS A 229 13.19 13.95 -7.23
C LYS A 229 13.18 14.32 -8.72
N ALA A 230 14.32 14.71 -9.29
CA ALA A 230 14.43 15.03 -10.70
C ALA A 230 14.11 13.82 -11.59
N LYS A 231 14.74 12.66 -11.32
CA LYS A 231 14.50 11.41 -12.06
C LYS A 231 13.03 10.95 -11.97
N THR A 232 12.39 11.22 -10.85
CA THR A 232 10.96 10.93 -10.71
C THR A 232 10.12 11.85 -11.58
N ALA A 233 10.40 13.15 -11.58
CA ALA A 233 9.69 14.10 -12.43
C ALA A 233 9.88 13.77 -13.93
N ASP A 234 11.07 13.34 -14.34
CA ASP A 234 11.35 12.89 -15.70
C ASP A 234 10.51 11.66 -16.09
N ALA A 235 10.40 10.68 -15.19
CA ALA A 235 9.58 9.50 -15.41
C ALA A 235 8.08 9.84 -15.50
N GLU A 236 7.60 10.76 -14.68
CA GLU A 236 6.21 11.25 -14.71
C GLU A 236 5.91 12.03 -16.00
N ALA A 237 6.86 12.82 -16.50
CA ALA A 237 6.70 13.59 -17.72
C ALA A 237 6.49 12.71 -18.97
N LEU A 238 6.95 11.46 -18.93
CA LEU A 238 6.77 10.50 -20.03
C LEU A 238 5.41 9.77 -20.02
N ALA A 239 4.70 9.77 -18.91
CA ALA A 239 3.45 9.02 -18.75
C ALA A 239 2.31 9.51 -19.68
N PRO A 240 2.05 10.83 -19.84
CA PRO A 240 0.98 11.33 -20.71
C PRO A 240 1.13 10.90 -22.17
N ALA A 241 2.37 10.94 -22.69
CA ALA A 241 2.66 10.54 -24.08
C ALA A 241 2.38 9.06 -24.33
N ALA A 242 2.77 8.19 -23.41
CA ALA A 242 2.49 6.76 -23.48
C ALA A 242 0.98 6.47 -23.40
N GLU A 243 0.22 7.17 -22.58
CA GLU A 243 -1.24 7.00 -22.48
C GLU A 243 -1.98 7.45 -23.76
N GLU A 244 -1.55 8.54 -24.40
CA GLU A 244 -2.13 8.96 -25.68
C GLU A 244 -1.85 7.94 -26.81
N LEU A 245 -0.63 7.41 -26.85
CA LEU A 245 -0.29 6.36 -27.82
C LEU A 245 -1.09 5.08 -27.57
N LYS A 246 -1.32 4.71 -26.32
CA LYS A 246 -2.18 3.59 -25.94
C LYS A 246 -3.63 3.77 -26.42
N LYS A 247 -4.20 4.97 -26.30
CA LYS A 247 -5.52 5.29 -26.85
C LYS A 247 -5.53 5.15 -28.36
N THR A 248 -4.46 5.58 -29.02
CA THR A 248 -4.28 5.44 -30.47
C THR A 248 -4.26 3.98 -30.88
N VAL A 249 -3.48 3.12 -30.21
CA VAL A 249 -3.46 1.66 -30.44
C VAL A 249 -4.86 1.07 -30.30
N LYS A 250 -5.60 1.41 -29.24
CA LYS A 250 -6.98 0.94 -29.03
C LYS A 250 -7.90 1.33 -30.19
N THR A 251 -7.77 2.55 -30.71
CA THR A 251 -8.56 3.05 -31.84
C THR A 251 -8.22 2.27 -33.12
N LYS A 252 -6.91 2.09 -33.42
CA LYS A 252 -6.45 1.34 -34.61
C LYS A 252 -6.80 -0.15 -34.54
N THR A 253 -6.75 -0.77 -33.34
CA THR A 253 -7.25 -2.14 -33.11
C THR A 253 -8.72 -2.27 -33.48
N SER A 254 -9.55 -1.29 -33.09
CA SER A 254 -10.96 -1.29 -33.42
C SER A 254 -11.21 -1.08 -34.93
N ALA A 255 -10.41 -0.25 -35.58
CA ALA A 255 -10.46 -0.06 -37.03
C ALA A 255 -10.08 -1.36 -37.79
N LYS A 256 -8.96 -2.00 -37.43
CA LYS A 256 -8.54 -3.29 -37.99
C LYS A 256 -9.60 -4.38 -37.80
N ALA A 257 -10.26 -4.44 -36.67
CA ALA A 257 -11.34 -5.40 -36.44
C ALA A 257 -12.55 -5.17 -37.36
N LYS A 258 -12.83 -3.91 -37.76
CA LYS A 258 -13.89 -3.58 -38.73
C LYS A 258 -13.50 -3.98 -40.15
N THR A 259 -12.29 -3.67 -40.59
CA THR A 259 -11.80 -4.04 -41.95
C THR A 259 -11.69 -5.55 -42.11
N SER A 260 -11.19 -6.29 -41.12
CA SER A 260 -11.16 -7.75 -41.14
C SER A 260 -12.56 -8.39 -41.24
N LYS A 261 -13.59 -7.78 -40.62
CA LYS A 261 -14.98 -8.22 -40.80
C LYS A 261 -15.49 -7.93 -42.23
N ALA A 262 -15.07 -6.80 -42.81
CA ALA A 262 -15.43 -6.46 -44.21
C ALA A 262 -14.82 -7.46 -45.21
N VAL A 263 -13.54 -7.85 -45.03
CA VAL A 263 -12.90 -8.91 -45.83
C VAL A 263 -13.71 -10.21 -45.76
N LYS A 264 -13.99 -10.71 -44.54
CA LYS A 264 -14.78 -11.95 -44.36
C LYS A 264 -16.17 -11.85 -44.99
N SER A 265 -16.79 -10.68 -45.01
CA SER A 265 -18.07 -10.44 -45.67
C SER A 265 -17.95 -10.47 -47.19
N ALA A 266 -16.88 -9.88 -47.77
CA ALA A 266 -16.59 -9.87 -49.19
C ALA A 266 -16.22 -11.26 -49.71
N GLU A 267 -15.45 -12.04 -48.99
CA GLU A 267 -15.14 -13.45 -49.26
C GLU A 267 -16.41 -14.30 -49.39
N ARG A 268 -17.34 -14.16 -48.41
CA ARG A 268 -18.62 -14.87 -48.47
C ARG A 268 -19.48 -14.44 -49.65
N ALA A 269 -19.46 -13.15 -50.00
CA ALA A 269 -20.18 -12.63 -51.14
C ALA A 269 -19.62 -13.17 -52.46
N LYS A 270 -18.27 -13.24 -52.56
CA LYS A 270 -17.59 -13.81 -53.73
C LYS A 270 -17.93 -15.29 -53.87
N ALA A 271 -17.80 -16.08 -52.81
CA ALA A 271 -18.13 -17.52 -52.84
C ALA A 271 -19.59 -17.77 -53.30
N LYS A 272 -20.52 -16.91 -52.86
CA LYS A 272 -21.93 -16.98 -53.31
C LYS A 272 -22.08 -16.63 -54.80
N ALA A 273 -21.36 -15.62 -55.30
CA ALA A 273 -21.39 -15.22 -56.71
C ALA A 273 -20.78 -16.32 -57.60
N ASP A 274 -19.66 -16.93 -57.19
CA ASP A 274 -19.02 -18.05 -57.87
C ASP A 274 -19.96 -19.25 -57.99
N SER A 275 -20.59 -19.65 -56.89
CA SER A 275 -21.56 -20.75 -56.86
C SER A 275 -22.75 -20.47 -57.78
N TRP A 276 -23.24 -19.23 -57.83
CA TRP A 276 -24.31 -18.81 -58.73
C TRP A 276 -23.85 -18.89 -60.18
N ASN A 277 -22.67 -18.41 -60.54
CA ASN A 277 -22.10 -18.44 -61.88
C ASN A 277 -21.92 -19.88 -62.39
N GLU A 278 -21.39 -20.78 -61.56
CA GLU A 278 -21.29 -22.20 -61.88
C GLU A 278 -22.66 -22.83 -62.12
N ALA A 279 -23.65 -22.54 -61.31
CA ALA A 279 -25.01 -23.04 -61.48
C ALA A 279 -25.65 -22.51 -62.76
N ALA A 280 -25.46 -21.23 -63.09
CA ALA A 280 -25.97 -20.59 -64.31
C ALA A 280 -25.29 -21.17 -65.58
N THR A 281 -23.96 -21.41 -65.55
CA THR A 281 -23.23 -22.05 -66.64
C THR A 281 -23.72 -23.46 -66.87
N ARG A 282 -23.93 -24.26 -65.84
CA ARG A 282 -24.53 -25.60 -65.96
C ARG A 282 -25.96 -25.57 -66.53
N ALA A 283 -26.75 -24.50 -66.24
CA ALA A 283 -28.08 -24.36 -66.77
C ALA A 283 -28.09 -24.07 -68.27
N VAL A 284 -27.13 -23.30 -68.80
CA VAL A 284 -26.94 -23.07 -70.24
C VAL A 284 -26.66 -24.39 -70.94
N GLN A 285 -25.77 -25.25 -70.42
CA GLN A 285 -25.42 -26.55 -70.99
C GLN A 285 -26.62 -27.53 -71.01
N LYS A 286 -27.52 -27.46 -70.07
CA LYS A 286 -28.69 -28.33 -69.92
C LYS A 286 -29.92 -27.87 -70.69
N ALA A 287 -29.92 -26.67 -71.25
CA ALA A 287 -31.06 -26.08 -71.92
C ALA A 287 -31.36 -26.79 -73.28
N LYS A 288 -32.52 -27.44 -73.40
CA LYS A 288 -32.96 -28.21 -74.58
C LYS A 288 -33.79 -27.41 -75.57
N THR A 289 -34.28 -26.19 -75.26
CA THR A 289 -35.09 -25.33 -76.13
C THR A 289 -34.44 -23.95 -76.28
N ASP A 290 -34.61 -23.28 -77.43
CA ASP A 290 -34.05 -21.95 -77.71
C ASP A 290 -34.50 -20.91 -76.74
N GLY A 291 -35.77 -20.94 -76.33
CA GLY A 291 -36.26 -20.02 -75.30
C GLY A 291 -35.65 -20.25 -73.94
N ALA A 292 -35.43 -21.49 -73.55
CA ALA A 292 -34.73 -21.81 -72.27
C ALA A 292 -33.26 -21.43 -72.34
N ARG A 293 -32.61 -21.61 -73.45
CA ARG A 293 -31.21 -21.28 -73.72
C ARG A 293 -30.97 -19.75 -73.58
N LYS A 294 -31.78 -18.93 -74.29
CA LYS A 294 -31.68 -17.47 -74.18
C LYS A 294 -31.87 -16.93 -72.71
N ARG A 295 -32.76 -17.52 -71.91
CA ARG A 295 -32.93 -17.16 -70.49
C ARG A 295 -31.74 -17.58 -69.68
N ALA A 296 -31.19 -18.78 -69.93
CA ALA A 296 -30.01 -19.28 -69.22
C ALA A 296 -28.76 -18.45 -69.54
N GLU A 297 -28.53 -18.06 -70.78
CA GLU A 297 -27.44 -17.19 -71.21
C GLU A 297 -27.53 -15.80 -70.60
N LYS A 298 -28.71 -15.19 -70.52
CA LYS A 298 -28.90 -13.95 -69.84
C LYS A 298 -28.58 -14.06 -68.33
N ASN A 299 -29.00 -15.14 -67.68
CA ASN A 299 -28.70 -15.41 -66.28
C ASN A 299 -27.21 -15.64 -66.03
N ALA A 300 -26.54 -16.35 -66.91
CA ALA A 300 -25.09 -16.58 -66.88
C ALA A 300 -24.29 -15.28 -67.06
N SER A 301 -24.71 -14.39 -67.98
CA SER A 301 -24.10 -13.07 -68.11
C SER A 301 -24.27 -12.20 -66.82
N GLN A 302 -25.44 -12.24 -66.18
CA GLN A 302 -25.67 -11.55 -64.91
C GLN A 302 -24.80 -12.15 -63.78
N ALA A 303 -24.68 -13.46 -63.72
CA ALA A 303 -23.88 -14.16 -62.73
C ALA A 303 -22.37 -13.85 -62.91
N ALA A 304 -21.86 -13.84 -64.13
CA ALA A 304 -20.50 -13.45 -64.43
C ALA A 304 -20.19 -12.01 -64.02
N THR A 305 -21.12 -11.08 -64.30
CA THR A 305 -21.01 -9.67 -63.83
C THR A 305 -20.99 -9.59 -62.31
N ALA A 306 -21.78 -10.43 -61.63
CA ALA A 306 -21.80 -10.48 -60.15
C ALA A 306 -20.45 -10.99 -59.56
N VAL A 307 -19.81 -11.96 -60.20
CA VAL A 307 -18.47 -12.45 -59.83
C VAL A 307 -17.44 -11.33 -59.94
N THR A 308 -17.42 -10.59 -61.07
CA THR A 308 -16.48 -9.47 -61.25
C THR A 308 -16.65 -8.42 -60.15
N LYS A 309 -17.89 -7.99 -59.91
CA LYS A 309 -18.18 -7.01 -58.82
C LYS A 309 -17.83 -7.52 -57.43
N ALA A 310 -18.05 -8.81 -57.16
CA ALA A 310 -17.69 -9.41 -55.87
C ALA A 310 -16.17 -9.51 -55.69
N GLN A 311 -15.44 -9.79 -56.79
CA GLN A 311 -13.97 -9.80 -56.79
C GLN A 311 -13.39 -8.40 -56.52
N GLU A 312 -13.88 -7.38 -57.23
CA GLU A 312 -13.47 -5.98 -57.00
C GLU A 312 -13.70 -5.54 -55.55
N ARG A 313 -14.85 -5.90 -55.01
CA ARG A 313 -15.15 -5.63 -53.59
C ARG A 313 -14.23 -6.35 -52.64
N LEU A 314 -13.85 -7.60 -52.91
CA LEU A 314 -12.91 -8.35 -52.09
C LEU A 314 -11.53 -7.73 -52.13
N THR A 315 -11.02 -7.41 -53.33
CA THR A 315 -9.71 -6.76 -53.49
C THR A 315 -9.63 -5.45 -52.71
N LYS A 316 -10.65 -4.60 -52.85
CA LYS A 316 -10.72 -3.33 -52.11
C LYS A 316 -10.75 -3.54 -50.59
N ALA A 317 -11.55 -4.51 -50.09
CA ALA A 317 -11.59 -4.82 -48.66
C ALA A 317 -10.25 -5.35 -48.12
N GLN A 318 -9.52 -6.12 -48.93
CA GLN A 318 -8.18 -6.63 -48.59
C GLN A 318 -7.15 -5.50 -48.52
N GLU A 319 -7.20 -4.55 -49.48
CA GLU A 319 -6.33 -3.36 -49.46
C GLU A 319 -6.58 -2.49 -48.23
N GLU A 320 -7.84 -2.23 -47.91
CA GLU A 320 -8.23 -1.48 -46.71
C GLU A 320 -7.81 -2.20 -45.42
N ASP A 321 -7.90 -3.52 -45.37
CA ASP A 321 -7.50 -4.33 -44.22
C ASP A 321 -5.97 -4.33 -44.01
N ALA A 322 -5.21 -4.45 -45.12
CA ALA A 322 -3.75 -4.35 -45.09
C ALA A 322 -3.25 -2.97 -44.66
N ALA A 323 -3.91 -1.90 -45.14
CA ALA A 323 -3.61 -0.54 -44.69
C ALA A 323 -3.88 -0.35 -43.18
N ALA A 324 -5.03 -0.84 -42.71
CA ALA A 324 -5.36 -0.78 -41.28
C ALA A 324 -4.41 -1.59 -40.39
N GLU A 325 -3.87 -2.69 -40.91
CA GLU A 325 -2.85 -3.49 -40.22
C GLU A 325 -1.51 -2.77 -40.13
N ALA A 326 -1.09 -2.13 -41.21
CA ALA A 326 0.12 -1.31 -41.21
C ALA A 326 0.04 -0.13 -40.23
N GLU A 327 -1.12 0.55 -40.19
CA GLU A 327 -1.37 1.64 -39.23
C GLU A 327 -1.38 1.14 -37.77
N LEU A 328 -2.00 -0.01 -37.52
CA LEU A 328 -1.99 -0.62 -36.17
C LEU A 328 -0.58 -1.00 -35.75
N LYS A 329 0.21 -1.58 -36.65
CA LYS A 329 1.60 -1.92 -36.39
C LYS A 329 2.41 -0.70 -36.04
N THR A 330 2.33 0.37 -36.84
CA THR A 330 3.04 1.63 -36.57
C THR A 330 2.65 2.24 -35.22
N ALA A 331 1.36 2.26 -34.90
CA ALA A 331 0.87 2.75 -33.62
C ALA A 331 1.36 1.89 -32.44
N THR A 332 1.40 0.58 -32.62
CA THR A 332 1.88 -0.37 -31.59
C THR A 332 3.39 -0.21 -31.37
N ASP A 333 4.17 -0.07 -32.42
CA ASP A 333 5.62 0.13 -32.34
C ASP A 333 5.94 1.45 -31.61
N ALA A 334 5.25 2.53 -31.96
CA ALA A 334 5.39 3.82 -31.27
C ALA A 334 5.00 3.77 -29.78
N TYR A 335 3.93 3.07 -29.45
CA TYR A 335 3.52 2.85 -28.05
C TYR A 335 4.58 2.04 -27.28
N ASN A 336 5.08 0.96 -27.86
CA ASN A 336 6.09 0.11 -27.23
C ASN A 336 7.40 0.87 -26.98
N GLU A 337 7.80 1.74 -27.90
CA GLU A 337 8.98 2.59 -27.73
C GLU A 337 8.78 3.61 -26.61
N ALA A 338 7.65 4.32 -26.58
CA ALA A 338 7.34 5.29 -25.54
C ALA A 338 7.22 4.64 -24.17
N GLU A 339 6.57 3.49 -24.10
CA GLU A 339 6.44 2.71 -22.86
C GLU A 339 7.78 2.15 -22.39
N GLY A 340 8.66 1.74 -23.30
CA GLY A 340 10.02 1.33 -22.98
C GLY A 340 10.83 2.48 -22.34
N LYS A 341 10.74 3.69 -22.91
CA LYS A 341 11.38 4.89 -22.35
C LYS A 341 10.83 5.24 -20.97
N ARG A 342 9.51 5.22 -20.80
CA ARG A 342 8.84 5.44 -19.52
C ARG A 342 9.28 4.41 -18.47
N ALA A 343 9.32 3.13 -18.84
CA ALA A 343 9.72 2.04 -17.94
C ALA A 343 11.19 2.17 -17.51
N ALA A 344 12.09 2.53 -18.42
CA ALA A 344 13.50 2.75 -18.11
C ALA A 344 13.69 3.97 -17.18
N ALA A 345 13.00 5.08 -17.44
CA ALA A 345 13.03 6.25 -16.56
C ALA A 345 12.46 5.93 -15.17
N ALA A 346 11.35 5.19 -15.09
CA ALA A 346 10.75 4.75 -13.82
C ALA A 346 11.71 3.84 -13.02
N ALA A 347 12.40 2.92 -13.67
CA ALA A 347 13.41 2.07 -13.01
C ALA A 347 14.57 2.91 -12.44
N THR A 348 15.06 3.90 -13.22
CA THR A 348 16.11 4.81 -12.76
C THR A 348 15.66 5.68 -11.59
N ALA A 349 14.42 6.16 -11.61
CA ALA A 349 13.83 6.93 -10.51
C ALA A 349 13.69 6.07 -9.25
N LEU A 350 13.28 4.81 -9.40
CA LEU A 350 13.16 3.85 -8.29
C LEU A 350 14.52 3.58 -7.64
N ASP A 351 15.56 3.31 -8.42
CA ASP A 351 16.92 3.10 -7.92
C ASP A 351 17.43 4.33 -7.16
N ALA A 352 17.32 5.51 -7.78
CA ALA A 352 17.76 6.76 -7.14
C ALA A 352 17.03 7.01 -5.81
N ARG A 353 15.74 6.75 -5.77
CA ARG A 353 14.93 6.87 -4.57
C ARG A 353 15.30 5.81 -3.53
N GLY A 354 15.52 4.57 -3.92
CA GLY A 354 15.95 3.48 -3.03
C GLY A 354 17.19 3.89 -2.23
N LYS A 355 18.13 4.58 -2.87
CA LYS A 355 19.38 5.07 -2.24
C LYS A 355 19.15 6.14 -1.16
N THR A 356 17.99 6.80 -1.13
CA THR A 356 17.61 7.78 -0.09
C THR A 356 16.86 7.16 1.09
N LEU A 357 16.46 5.89 1.01
CA LEU A 357 15.70 5.21 2.06
C LEU A 357 16.62 4.65 3.14
N PRO A 358 16.14 4.58 4.39
CA PRO A 358 16.88 3.97 5.48
C PRO A 358 17.06 2.47 5.25
N VAL A 359 18.08 1.91 5.88
CA VAL A 359 18.36 0.48 5.83
C VAL A 359 17.47 -0.28 6.81
N SER A 360 17.03 -1.45 6.39
CA SER A 360 16.37 -2.44 7.24
C SER A 360 17.24 -3.67 7.36
N VAL A 361 17.47 -4.14 8.58
CA VAL A 361 18.22 -5.35 8.89
C VAL A 361 17.27 -6.35 9.52
N PHE A 362 17.33 -7.59 9.08
CA PHE A 362 16.56 -8.69 9.64
C PHE A 362 17.46 -9.85 10.00
N VAL A 363 17.39 -10.31 11.25
CA VAL A 363 18.05 -11.49 11.77
C VAL A 363 17.01 -12.55 12.06
N SER A 364 17.14 -13.68 11.40
CA SER A 364 16.26 -14.84 11.59
C SER A 364 16.97 -15.93 12.37
N LEU A 365 16.40 -16.36 13.49
CA LEU A 365 16.86 -17.52 14.23
C LEU A 365 16.66 -18.80 13.39
N GLN A 366 15.54 -18.90 12.70
CA GLN A 366 15.21 -20.08 11.89
C GLN A 366 16.21 -20.33 10.77
N THR A 367 16.71 -19.29 10.11
CA THR A 367 17.64 -19.40 8.99
C THR A 367 19.10 -19.21 9.41
N GLN A 368 19.36 -18.70 10.61
CA GLN A 368 20.67 -18.29 11.12
C GLN A 368 21.42 -17.34 10.16
N ARG A 369 20.66 -16.42 9.54
CA ARG A 369 21.17 -15.44 8.58
C ARG A 369 20.75 -14.03 8.96
N VAL A 370 21.57 -13.09 8.56
CA VAL A 370 21.24 -11.67 8.56
C VAL A 370 20.99 -11.23 7.12
N TYR A 371 19.90 -10.52 6.95
CA TYR A 371 19.46 -9.93 5.68
C TYR A 371 19.44 -8.42 5.82
N VAL A 372 19.95 -7.72 4.84
CA VAL A 372 19.99 -6.25 4.83
C VAL A 372 19.32 -5.75 3.54
N ARG A 373 18.40 -4.81 3.68
CA ARG A 373 17.69 -4.18 2.56
C ARG A 373 17.79 -2.67 2.66
N GLN A 374 17.89 -2.02 1.51
CA GLN A 374 17.74 -0.58 1.40
C GLN A 374 16.62 -0.29 0.40
N GLY A 375 15.57 0.39 0.84
CA GLY A 375 14.36 0.48 0.06
C GLY A 375 13.74 -0.91 -0.15
N HIS A 376 13.66 -1.34 -1.40
CA HIS A 376 13.13 -2.65 -1.76
C HIS A 376 14.21 -3.63 -2.24
N GLU A 377 15.46 -3.15 -2.30
CA GLU A 377 16.58 -3.93 -2.81
C GLU A 377 17.30 -4.65 -1.68
N GLN A 378 17.69 -5.90 -1.94
CA GLN A 378 18.55 -6.66 -1.04
C GLN A 378 19.98 -6.15 -1.19
N VAL A 379 20.53 -5.65 -0.09
CA VAL A 379 21.88 -5.07 -0.06
C VAL A 379 22.90 -6.10 0.39
N LEU A 380 22.54 -6.97 1.34
CA LEU A 380 23.43 -7.96 1.90
C LEU A 380 22.62 -9.14 2.44
N GLU A 381 23.19 -10.33 2.31
CA GLU A 381 22.78 -11.53 3.04
C GLU A 381 24.04 -12.25 3.51
N ALA A 382 24.11 -12.59 4.79
CA ALA A 382 25.27 -13.27 5.36
C ALA A 382 24.84 -14.20 6.49
N PRO A 383 25.66 -15.23 6.84
CA PRO A 383 25.46 -16.00 8.04
C PRO A 383 25.63 -15.11 9.28
N VAL A 384 24.91 -15.42 10.34
CA VAL A 384 25.04 -14.77 11.64
C VAL A 384 25.16 -15.83 12.73
N THR A 385 26.04 -15.61 13.68
CA THR A 385 26.18 -16.51 14.83
C THR A 385 25.17 -16.10 15.91
N ILE A 386 24.31 -17.03 16.32
CA ILE A 386 23.32 -16.84 17.38
C ILE A 386 23.64 -17.84 18.50
N ALA A 387 23.94 -17.34 19.69
CA ALA A 387 24.17 -18.20 20.84
C ALA A 387 22.91 -18.93 21.27
N ASN A 388 23.02 -20.22 21.61
CA ASN A 388 21.91 -21.10 22.00
C ASN A 388 20.74 -21.07 20.98
N PRO A 389 20.98 -21.44 19.73
CA PRO A 389 19.99 -21.30 18.65
C PRO A 389 18.73 -22.15 18.86
N GLU A 390 18.78 -23.14 19.76
CA GLU A 390 17.65 -23.99 20.16
C GLU A 390 16.66 -23.28 21.11
N VAL A 391 17.08 -22.17 21.71
CA VAL A 391 16.22 -21.38 22.62
C VAL A 391 15.57 -20.25 21.83
N PRO A 392 14.24 -20.12 21.85
CA PRO A 392 13.56 -18.99 21.20
C PRO A 392 14.14 -17.64 21.62
N ILE A 393 14.25 -16.73 20.68
CA ILE A 393 14.75 -15.36 20.91
C ILE A 393 13.61 -14.36 21.04
N GLY A 394 12.44 -14.70 20.52
CA GLY A 394 11.29 -13.81 20.40
C GLY A 394 11.39 -12.89 19.17
N THR A 395 10.46 -11.97 19.08
CA THR A 395 10.48 -10.97 18.00
C THR A 395 10.65 -9.57 18.59
N HIS A 396 11.76 -8.94 18.24
CA HIS A 396 12.16 -7.62 18.71
C HIS A 396 12.42 -6.70 17.52
N VAL A 397 11.88 -5.49 17.58
CA VAL A 397 12.02 -4.47 16.54
C VAL A 397 12.74 -3.27 17.12
N PHE A 398 13.88 -2.93 16.55
CA PHE A 398 14.66 -1.76 16.90
C PHE A 398 14.51 -0.74 15.77
N THR A 399 14.20 0.50 16.09
CA THR A 399 14.04 1.59 15.13
C THR A 399 14.95 2.74 15.52
N ALA A 400 15.84 3.14 14.62
CA ALA A 400 16.63 4.35 14.76
C ALA A 400 15.70 5.56 14.55
N VAL A 401 15.54 6.41 15.54
CA VAL A 401 14.50 7.46 15.52
C VAL A 401 15.05 8.85 15.30
N ASP A 402 16.25 9.15 15.78
CA ASP A 402 16.87 10.47 15.65
C ASP A 402 18.38 10.39 15.78
N TYR A 403 19.08 11.42 15.34
CA TYR A 403 20.50 11.58 15.60
C TYR A 403 20.78 12.07 17.01
N MET A 404 21.91 11.67 17.56
CA MET A 404 22.40 12.09 18.88
C MET A 404 23.67 12.92 18.72
N GLY A 405 23.84 13.93 19.57
CA GLY A 405 25.05 14.76 19.61
C GLY A 405 25.37 15.45 18.30
N SER A 406 26.57 15.24 17.79
CA SER A 406 27.04 15.75 16.48
C SER A 406 26.53 14.96 15.28
N GLY A 407 25.73 13.92 15.49
CA GLY A 407 25.26 13.01 14.43
C GLY A 407 26.11 11.75 14.29
N ASP A 408 27.04 11.51 15.22
CA ASP A 408 27.90 10.32 15.26
C ASP A 408 27.21 9.10 15.87
N ASP A 409 26.02 9.30 16.44
CA ASP A 409 25.21 8.25 17.01
C ASP A 409 23.74 8.45 16.68
N VAL A 410 22.94 7.41 16.81
CA VAL A 410 21.49 7.46 16.63
C VAL A 410 20.80 6.90 17.86
N ARG A 411 19.67 7.53 18.20
CA ARG A 411 18.78 7.06 19.26
C ARG A 411 17.98 5.87 18.72
N TRP A 412 17.94 4.80 19.48
CA TRP A 412 17.19 3.62 19.15
C TRP A 412 16.02 3.41 20.08
N PHE A 413 14.87 3.05 19.51
CA PHE A 413 13.73 2.53 20.23
C PHE A 413 13.60 1.04 20.00
N ALA A 414 13.23 0.30 21.04
CA ALA A 414 12.95 -1.12 20.97
C ALA A 414 11.50 -1.43 21.29
N THR A 415 10.92 -2.35 20.55
CA THR A 415 9.57 -2.88 20.77
C THR A 415 9.62 -4.40 20.70
N THR A 416 9.01 -5.09 21.68
CA THR A 416 8.93 -6.56 21.71
C THR A 416 7.52 -7.00 21.41
N LEU A 417 7.35 -7.91 20.45
CA LEU A 417 6.11 -8.63 20.25
C LEU A 417 6.11 -9.83 21.22
N ARG A 418 5.15 -9.84 22.14
CA ARG A 418 5.02 -10.96 23.08
C ARG A 418 4.49 -12.18 22.34
N PRO A 419 5.14 -13.34 22.45
CA PRO A 419 4.60 -14.58 21.93
C PRO A 419 3.30 -14.94 22.67
N ARG A 420 2.44 -15.69 22.01
CA ARG A 420 1.22 -16.23 22.64
C ARG A 420 1.59 -17.12 23.81
N ALA A 421 1.06 -16.82 25.00
CA ALA A 421 1.22 -17.73 26.13
C ALA A 421 0.41 -19.03 25.89
N ALA A 422 0.92 -20.15 26.37
CA ALA A 422 0.24 -21.45 26.21
C ALA A 422 -1.17 -21.45 26.83
N ASP A 423 -1.40 -20.64 27.86
CA ASP A 423 -2.69 -20.50 28.56
C ASP A 423 -3.71 -19.60 27.81
N ASP A 424 -3.27 -18.90 26.77
CA ASP A 424 -4.13 -18.03 25.94
C ASP A 424 -4.96 -18.80 24.88
N PHE A 425 -4.89 -20.14 24.87
CA PHE A 425 -5.61 -20.95 23.88
C PHE A 425 -7.13 -20.93 24.05
N ASP A 426 -7.64 -20.59 25.25
CA ASP A 426 -9.09 -20.59 25.56
C ASP A 426 -9.74 -19.20 25.37
N ASP A 427 -8.94 -18.16 25.17
CA ASP A 427 -9.46 -16.85 24.81
C ASP A 427 -9.67 -16.79 23.28
N SER A 428 -10.93 -16.70 22.88
CA SER A 428 -11.24 -16.35 21.49
C SER A 428 -10.35 -15.16 21.09
N TYR A 429 -9.81 -15.13 19.88
CA TYR A 429 -8.95 -14.06 19.34
C TYR A 429 -9.44 -12.64 19.70
N TYR A 430 -10.69 -12.51 20.08
CA TYR A 430 -11.42 -11.33 20.54
C TYR A 430 -11.94 -11.44 21.98
N GLY A 431 -11.27 -12.17 22.87
CA GLY A 431 -11.67 -12.49 24.23
C GLY A 431 -12.50 -11.45 24.97
N ARG A 432 -13.37 -11.91 25.87
CA ARG A 432 -14.26 -11.07 26.69
C ARG A 432 -13.48 -9.90 27.29
N ARG A 433 -13.82 -8.70 26.85
CA ARG A 433 -13.32 -7.44 27.41
C ARG A 433 -13.37 -7.44 28.93
N LYS A 434 -12.25 -7.62 29.61
CA LYS A 434 -12.05 -6.90 30.85
C LYS A 434 -12.09 -5.42 30.46
N LYS A 435 -12.97 -4.64 31.07
CA LYS A 435 -13.04 -3.18 30.91
C LYS A 435 -11.71 -2.56 31.38
N HIS A 436 -10.67 -2.63 30.54
CA HIS A 436 -9.53 -1.79 30.74
C HIS A 436 -9.95 -0.40 30.33
N SER A 437 -9.73 0.57 31.23
CA SER A 437 -10.04 1.98 30.99
C SER A 437 -9.33 2.41 29.71
N SER A 438 -10.07 2.99 28.78
CA SER A 438 -9.61 3.32 27.43
C SER A 438 -8.54 4.43 27.35
N SER A 439 -8.01 4.88 28.49
CA SER A 439 -7.05 5.98 28.61
C SER A 439 -5.67 5.57 29.14
N ALA A 440 -5.49 4.34 29.59
CA ALA A 440 -4.19 3.91 30.10
C ALA A 440 -3.15 3.86 28.96
N ALA A 441 -1.95 4.39 29.21
CA ALA A 441 -0.81 4.21 28.32
C ALA A 441 -0.48 2.72 28.21
N PRO A 442 -0.01 2.23 27.03
CA PRO A 442 0.41 0.85 26.90
C PRO A 442 1.59 0.55 27.82
N PRO A 443 1.74 -0.68 28.30
CA PRO A 443 2.89 -1.08 29.09
C PRO A 443 4.17 -0.92 28.25
N PRO A 444 5.27 -0.46 28.85
CA PRO A 444 6.54 -0.35 28.14
C PRO A 444 7.08 -1.73 27.80
N THR A 445 7.86 -1.79 26.73
CA THR A 445 8.69 -2.95 26.37
C THR A 445 9.62 -3.28 27.54
N GLU A 446 9.79 -4.56 27.85
CA GLU A 446 10.72 -5.01 28.88
C GLU A 446 12.16 -4.99 28.33
N ILE A 447 13.08 -4.32 29.03
CA ILE A 447 14.47 -4.14 28.58
C ILE A 447 15.27 -5.45 28.61
N GLY A 448 15.01 -6.31 29.60
CA GLY A 448 15.75 -7.56 29.80
C GLY A 448 15.72 -8.50 28.59
N PRO A 449 14.55 -8.90 28.08
CA PRO A 449 14.44 -9.73 26.89
C PRO A 449 15.08 -9.10 25.65
N VAL A 450 14.92 -7.79 25.48
CA VAL A 450 15.50 -7.03 24.36
C VAL A 450 17.03 -7.06 24.36
N THR A 451 17.63 -6.80 25.52
CA THR A 451 19.10 -6.84 25.70
C THR A 451 19.62 -8.26 25.51
N ALA A 452 18.96 -9.25 26.13
CA ALA A 452 19.34 -10.65 25.98
C ALA A 452 19.30 -11.14 24.52
N ALA A 453 18.33 -10.67 23.73
CA ALA A 453 18.27 -10.97 22.29
C ALA A 453 19.48 -10.41 21.54
N LEU A 454 19.85 -9.15 21.82
CA LEU A 454 21.03 -8.54 21.19
C LEU A 454 22.34 -9.22 21.61
N ASP A 455 22.47 -9.60 22.88
CA ASP A 455 23.69 -10.26 23.41
C ASP A 455 23.97 -11.60 22.74
N ARG A 456 22.91 -12.32 22.35
CA ARG A 456 23.02 -13.61 21.66
C ARG A 456 23.53 -13.52 20.24
N ILE A 457 23.47 -12.35 19.59
CA ILE A 457 23.81 -12.18 18.19
C ILE A 457 25.26 -11.70 18.03
N THR A 458 25.99 -12.34 17.14
CA THR A 458 27.33 -11.91 16.75
C THR A 458 27.39 -11.72 15.24
N PHE A 459 27.50 -10.46 14.82
CA PHE A 459 27.71 -10.10 13.42
C PHE A 459 29.20 -10.19 13.05
N SER A 460 29.48 -10.58 11.80
CA SER A 460 30.83 -10.45 11.29
C SER A 460 31.25 -8.97 11.22
N PRO A 461 32.56 -8.65 11.33
CA PRO A 461 33.06 -7.28 11.21
C PRO A 461 32.65 -6.63 9.88
N GLU A 462 32.57 -7.42 8.82
CA GLU A 462 32.16 -6.94 7.50
C GLU A 462 30.67 -6.52 7.46
N VAL A 463 29.78 -7.33 8.05
CA VAL A 463 28.35 -6.97 8.18
C VAL A 463 28.21 -5.70 8.99
N GLN A 464 28.93 -5.59 10.12
CA GLN A 464 28.92 -4.39 10.95
C GLN A 464 29.36 -3.15 10.16
N ALA A 465 30.50 -3.22 9.48
CA ALA A 465 31.04 -2.12 8.71
C ALA A 465 30.08 -1.69 7.58
N ARG A 466 29.52 -2.67 6.85
CA ARG A 466 28.60 -2.36 5.75
C ARG A 466 27.28 -1.75 6.22
N VAL A 467 26.64 -2.34 7.24
CA VAL A 467 25.38 -1.81 7.76
C VAL A 467 25.57 -0.39 8.33
N SER A 468 26.67 -0.16 9.05
CA SER A 468 27.00 1.17 9.60
C SER A 468 27.04 2.29 8.54
N GLN A 469 27.37 1.96 7.29
CA GLN A 469 27.38 2.93 6.19
C GLN A 469 25.98 3.41 5.77
N TYR A 470 24.94 2.68 6.10
CA TYR A 470 23.57 2.93 5.66
C TYR A 470 22.61 3.28 6.79
N VAL A 471 23.11 3.33 8.04
CA VAL A 471 22.26 3.62 9.21
C VAL A 471 22.03 5.13 9.36
N TRP A 472 20.76 5.52 9.40
CA TRP A 472 20.28 6.86 9.77
C TRP A 472 18.86 6.76 10.34
N PRO A 473 18.25 7.87 10.82
CA PRO A 473 16.88 7.85 11.34
C PRO A 473 15.89 7.23 10.35
N GLY A 474 15.10 6.27 10.81
CA GLY A 474 14.24 5.41 10.02
C GLY A 474 14.81 4.01 9.77
N SER A 475 16.12 3.80 9.98
CA SER A 475 16.71 2.44 9.92
C SER A 475 16.15 1.54 11.00
N SER A 476 16.08 0.24 10.70
CA SER A 476 15.54 -0.73 11.65
C SER A 476 16.37 -2.02 11.69
N LEU A 477 16.37 -2.66 12.87
CA LEU A 477 16.80 -4.02 13.07
C LEU A 477 15.62 -4.83 13.58
N ILE A 478 15.31 -5.93 12.93
CA ILE A 478 14.31 -6.91 13.35
C ILE A 478 15.06 -8.18 13.72
N ILE A 479 14.86 -8.68 14.93
CA ILE A 479 15.34 -9.98 15.38
C ILE A 479 14.11 -10.84 15.61
N SER A 480 14.07 -12.05 15.04
CA SER A 480 12.91 -12.91 15.17
C SER A 480 13.26 -14.39 15.10
N ASP A 481 12.45 -15.20 15.76
CA ASP A 481 12.48 -16.67 15.57
C ASP A 481 12.08 -17.05 14.15
N GLU A 482 11.29 -16.23 13.50
CA GLU A 482 10.66 -16.50 12.21
C GLU A 482 11.60 -16.26 11.02
N ALA A 483 11.25 -16.87 9.89
CA ALA A 483 11.78 -16.46 8.60
C ALA A 483 11.02 -15.25 8.02
N ALA A 484 11.61 -14.57 7.07
CA ALA A 484 10.91 -13.54 6.32
C ALA A 484 9.72 -14.13 5.55
N SER A 485 8.59 -13.44 5.55
CA SER A 485 7.41 -13.84 4.78
C SER A 485 7.71 -13.80 3.27
N LYS A 486 6.96 -14.59 2.50
CA LYS A 486 6.98 -14.58 1.02
C LYS A 486 6.58 -13.23 0.41
N GLU A 487 5.97 -12.34 1.18
CA GLU A 487 5.70 -10.94 0.79
C GLU A 487 7.01 -10.12 0.70
N THR A 488 8.05 -10.51 1.44
CA THR A 488 9.34 -9.82 1.43
C THR A 488 9.99 -9.91 0.05
N GLY A 489 10.52 -8.81 -0.45
CA GLY A 489 11.27 -8.77 -1.71
C GLY A 489 10.44 -8.45 -2.96
N ASN A 490 9.12 -8.42 -2.87
CA ASN A 490 8.25 -8.04 -3.98
C ASN A 490 7.88 -6.55 -3.91
N ALA A 491 8.84 -5.67 -4.11
CA ALA A 491 8.73 -4.23 -3.84
C ALA A 491 8.26 -3.96 -2.39
N THR A 492 8.68 -4.80 -1.45
CA THR A 492 8.44 -4.67 -0.02
C THR A 492 9.75 -4.68 0.74
N ASP A 493 9.76 -4.03 1.89
CA ASP A 493 10.72 -4.25 2.95
C ASP A 493 10.43 -5.60 3.66
N PHE A 494 11.07 -5.89 4.77
CA PHE A 494 10.79 -7.11 5.52
C PHE A 494 9.35 -7.14 6.02
N VAL A 495 8.69 -8.24 5.75
CA VAL A 495 7.43 -8.65 6.36
C VAL A 495 7.71 -9.90 7.17
N VAL A 496 7.57 -9.81 8.49
CA VAL A 496 7.81 -10.91 9.42
C VAL A 496 6.49 -11.24 10.11
N LEU A 497 5.97 -12.43 9.89
CA LEU A 497 4.70 -12.92 10.45
C LEU A 497 5.00 -13.82 11.64
N ILE A 498 4.25 -13.69 12.71
CA ILE A 498 4.46 -14.47 13.93
C ILE A 498 3.72 -15.81 13.86
N SER A 499 4.48 -16.90 14.01
CA SER A 499 3.92 -18.25 14.08
C SER A 499 2.99 -18.41 15.29
N GLY A 500 1.97 -19.25 15.14
CA GLY A 500 0.97 -19.49 16.20
C GLY A 500 -0.10 -18.41 16.34
N GLU A 501 0.01 -17.32 15.59
CA GLU A 501 -1.03 -16.30 15.49
C GLU A 501 -1.89 -16.50 14.23
N PRO A 502 -3.17 -16.10 14.25
CA PRO A 502 -4.04 -16.18 13.08
C PRO A 502 -3.48 -15.39 11.89
N GLN A 503 -3.52 -15.99 10.71
CA GLN A 503 -2.99 -15.45 9.46
C GLN A 503 -4.10 -15.17 8.43
N GLY A 504 -5.34 -15.00 8.87
CA GLY A 504 -6.55 -15.07 8.05
C GLY A 504 -6.65 -14.14 6.84
N GLY A 505 -5.98 -12.99 6.85
CA GLY A 505 -6.09 -11.98 5.79
C GLY A 505 -5.09 -12.12 4.65
N ILE A 506 -3.99 -12.87 4.81
CA ILE A 506 -2.95 -12.99 3.78
C ILE A 506 -3.25 -14.19 2.88
N LYS A 507 -3.94 -13.94 1.78
CA LYS A 507 -3.98 -14.89 0.66
C LYS A 507 -2.78 -14.60 -0.24
N SER A 508 -1.84 -15.56 -0.29
CA SER A 508 -0.71 -15.50 -1.23
C SER A 508 -1.25 -15.31 -2.65
N ARG A 509 -1.05 -14.13 -3.23
CA ARG A 509 -1.30 -13.93 -4.66
C ARG A 509 -0.13 -14.49 -5.45
N PRO A 510 -0.38 -15.06 -6.66
CA PRO A 510 0.70 -15.28 -7.61
C PRO A 510 1.47 -13.96 -7.80
N LYS A 511 2.80 -14.03 -7.95
CA LYS A 511 3.64 -12.88 -8.27
C LYS A 511 3.00 -12.07 -9.39
N GLN A 512 2.28 -11.02 -9.07
CA GLN A 512 2.02 -9.99 -10.06
C GLN A 512 3.36 -9.31 -10.26
N GLN A 513 3.86 -9.35 -11.50
CA GLN A 513 4.84 -8.36 -11.89
C GLN A 513 4.25 -7.01 -11.45
N PRO A 514 5.03 -6.14 -10.80
CA PRO A 514 4.53 -4.83 -10.40
C PRO A 514 3.89 -4.23 -11.64
N ASP A 515 2.56 -4.12 -11.61
CA ASP A 515 1.85 -3.46 -12.69
C ASP A 515 2.48 -2.09 -12.80
N ARG A 516 3.00 -1.78 -13.98
CA ARG A 516 3.69 -0.54 -14.30
C ARG A 516 2.86 0.72 -13.98
N TYR A 517 1.63 0.53 -13.58
CA TYR A 517 0.64 1.54 -13.20
C TYR A 517 0.72 2.03 -11.75
N TYR A 518 1.46 1.35 -10.85
CA TYR A 518 1.48 1.70 -9.43
C TYR A 518 2.38 2.90 -9.08
N TYR A 519 3.10 3.46 -10.05
CA TYR A 519 4.04 4.55 -9.79
C TYR A 519 3.42 5.95 -9.91
N ASP A 520 2.29 6.10 -10.58
CA ASP A 520 1.70 7.42 -10.83
C ASP A 520 1.00 8.04 -9.61
N ASP A 521 0.57 7.22 -8.63
CA ASP A 521 -0.14 7.72 -7.44
C ASP A 521 0.78 8.22 -6.32
N TYR A 522 2.10 8.14 -6.49
CA TYR A 522 3.05 8.35 -5.41
C TYR A 522 3.38 9.82 -5.10
N TYR A 523 3.09 10.73 -6.00
CA TYR A 523 3.66 12.09 -5.98
C TYR A 523 2.66 13.24 -5.80
N TYR A 524 1.37 12.97 -5.74
CA TYR A 524 0.40 14.06 -5.61
C TYR A 524 0.23 14.62 -4.18
N SER A 525 1.01 14.17 -3.20
CA SER A 525 0.81 14.58 -1.80
C SER A 525 1.53 15.85 -1.35
N ASP A 526 2.40 16.46 -2.18
CA ASP A 526 3.17 17.66 -1.78
C ASP A 526 2.70 19.00 -2.40
N ARG A 527 1.62 19.00 -3.16
CA ARG A 527 1.00 20.26 -3.59
C ARG A 527 -0.23 20.57 -2.76
N TYR A 528 -0.03 21.29 -1.70
CA TYR A 528 -1.09 22.09 -1.09
C TYR A 528 -1.61 23.11 -2.10
N TYR A 529 -2.76 22.85 -2.73
CA TYR A 529 -3.63 23.86 -3.27
C TYR A 529 -5.01 23.68 -2.65
N TYR A 530 -5.30 24.56 -1.71
CA TYR A 530 -6.64 24.90 -1.31
C TYR A 530 -7.43 25.25 -2.58
N ASN A 531 -8.41 24.46 -2.91
CA ASN A 531 -9.49 24.87 -3.79
C ASN A 531 -10.80 24.23 -3.31
N ASP A 532 -11.47 25.01 -2.48
CA ASP A 532 -12.88 24.83 -2.18
C ASP A 532 -13.69 24.87 -3.48
N ARG A 533 -14.18 23.73 -3.95
CA ARG A 533 -15.32 23.68 -4.86
C ARG A 533 -16.24 22.52 -4.50
N TYR A 534 -17.40 22.89 -4.03
CA TYR A 534 -18.69 22.24 -3.96
C TYR A 534 -18.82 20.90 -4.69
N TYR A 535 -19.21 19.87 -3.93
CA TYR A 535 -19.71 18.61 -4.43
C TYR A 535 -21.10 18.78 -5.04
N GLU A 536 -21.19 18.83 -6.34
CA GLU A 536 -22.44 18.53 -7.06
C GLU A 536 -22.59 17.00 -7.17
N ARG A 537 -23.61 16.50 -6.48
CA ARG A 537 -24.08 15.11 -6.61
C ARG A 537 -24.59 14.88 -8.02
N ARG A 538 -23.82 14.24 -8.86
CA ARG A 538 -24.36 13.59 -10.07
C ARG A 538 -25.07 12.30 -9.65
N ARG A 539 -26.39 12.36 -9.62
CA ARG A 539 -27.26 11.18 -9.60
C ARG A 539 -27.05 10.40 -10.89
N ARG A 540 -26.61 9.15 -10.81
CA ARG A 540 -26.71 8.21 -11.93
C ARG A 540 -28.17 7.85 -12.12
N PRO A 541 -28.69 7.80 -13.37
CA PRO A 541 -30.03 7.31 -13.60
C PRO A 541 -30.10 5.80 -13.33
N SER A 542 -31.08 5.40 -12.56
CA SER A 542 -31.45 4.01 -12.31
C SER A 542 -31.89 3.36 -13.61
N SER A 543 -31.25 2.25 -14.00
CA SER A 543 -31.73 1.38 -15.06
C SER A 543 -33.02 0.69 -14.61
N PRO A 544 -34.04 0.57 -15.49
CA PRO A 544 -35.26 -0.12 -15.15
C PRO A 544 -35.05 -1.65 -15.13
N SER A 545 -35.47 -2.27 -14.05
CA SER A 545 -35.61 -3.72 -13.93
C SER A 545 -36.71 -4.22 -14.87
N PHE A 546 -36.35 -5.00 -15.87
CA PHE A 546 -37.29 -5.82 -16.61
C PHE A 546 -37.56 -7.11 -15.82
N PHE A 547 -38.71 -7.14 -15.15
CA PHE A 547 -39.41 -8.40 -14.88
C PHE A 547 -40.17 -8.77 -16.13
N SER A 548 -39.92 -9.92 -16.72
CA SER A 548 -40.84 -10.57 -17.64
C SER A 548 -41.14 -11.98 -17.17
N PHE A 549 -42.40 -12.21 -16.98
CA PHE A 549 -43.07 -13.49 -16.85
C PHE A 549 -42.76 -14.44 -18.03
N TRP A 550 -42.40 -15.65 -17.79
CA TRP A 550 -42.97 -16.96 -18.15
C TRP A 550 -41.97 -18.03 -17.72
#